data_4c25f2978277ebe10b209cab69db5ae0
#
_entry.id   4c25f2978277ebe10b209cab69db5ae0
#
_cell.length_a   1.000
_cell.length_b   1.000
_cell.length_c   1.000
_cell.angle_alpha   90.00
_cell.angle_beta   90.00
_cell.angle_gamma   90.00
#
_symmetry.space_group_name_H-M   'P 1'
#
loop_
_entity.id
_entity.type
_entity.pdbx_description
1 polymer ?
#
loop_
_entity_poly.entity_id
_entity_poly.type
_entity_poly.pdbx_seq_one_letter_code
_entity_poly.pdbx_strand_id
1 'polypeptide(L)'
;MFYHTVSLPMNRFFRIVFFSILSCGSLFSQEYTAQKLITAARSQVGVTTSYDPAYVSLAYPMGDLPRERGVCTDVVIRALRDCGHDLQALVHQDMKKNFAVYPKIWGLKGTDKNIDHRRVPNLMTYFKRQGFSQPAGEDKARFQPGDLVTCLVAGKLPHIMIVSDKKGSSGHYMALHNIGVGTKEEDCLFDYPHTGHYRWK
;
A
#
# COMPACT_ATOMS: atom_id res chain seq x y z
N MET A 1 -43.12 55.49 19.88
CA MET A 1 -42.85 55.00 18.52
C MET A 1 -41.76 54.00 18.66
N PHE A 2 -42.13 52.69 18.82
CA PHE A 2 -41.16 51.55 19.07
C PHE A 2 -41.04 50.75 17.81
N TYR A 3 -39.81 50.65 17.27
CA TYR A 3 -39.48 49.76 16.14
C TYR A 3 -39.08 48.39 16.71
N HIS A 4 -39.89 47.36 16.42
CA HIS A 4 -39.54 45.99 16.65
C HIS A 4 -38.70 45.48 15.47
N THR A 5 -37.45 45.08 15.73
CA THR A 5 -36.61 44.32 14.80
C THR A 5 -36.96 42.87 14.91
N VAL A 6 -37.51 42.29 13.85
CA VAL A 6 -37.77 40.85 13.70
C VAL A 6 -36.49 40.20 13.18
N SER A 7 -35.85 39.35 14.02
CA SER A 7 -34.75 38.49 13.58
C SER A 7 -35.31 37.21 12.93
N LEU A 8 -34.97 37.00 11.66
CA LEU A 8 -35.28 35.76 10.93
C LEU A 8 -34.32 34.62 11.36
N PRO A 9 -34.80 33.39 11.59
CA PRO A 9 -33.94 32.26 11.95
C PRO A 9 -33.14 31.79 10.72
N MET A 10 -31.83 31.74 10.89
CA MET A 10 -30.87 31.28 9.89
C MET A 10 -31.07 29.78 9.60
N ASN A 11 -31.36 29.48 8.37
CA ASN A 11 -31.84 28.21 7.80
C ASN A 11 -30.87 27.04 8.06
N ARG A 12 -31.32 26.02 8.80
CA ARG A 12 -30.62 24.75 9.09
C ARG A 12 -30.23 23.90 7.85
N PHE A 13 -30.76 24.27 6.68
CA PHE A 13 -30.49 23.51 5.44
C PHE A 13 -29.09 23.72 4.87
N PHE A 14 -28.38 24.81 5.19
CA PHE A 14 -27.05 25.06 4.63
C PHE A 14 -25.92 24.22 5.25
N ARG A 15 -26.11 23.65 6.46
CA ARG A 15 -25.10 22.81 7.13
C ARG A 15 -25.01 21.38 6.61
N ILE A 16 -26.11 20.85 6.04
CA ILE A 16 -26.16 19.44 5.58
C ILE A 16 -25.49 19.29 4.21
N VAL A 17 -25.60 20.30 3.34
CA VAL A 17 -25.02 20.25 1.98
C VAL A 17 -23.48 20.33 2.01
N PHE A 18 -22.88 21.08 2.95
CA PHE A 18 -21.42 21.21 3.05
C PHE A 18 -20.72 19.93 3.55
N PHE A 19 -21.38 19.10 4.38
CA PHE A 19 -20.81 17.85 4.88
C PHE A 19 -20.83 16.71 3.86
N SER A 20 -21.84 16.68 2.96
CA SER A 20 -21.91 15.64 1.90
C SER A 20 -20.92 15.88 0.75
N ILE A 21 -20.54 17.12 0.46
CA ILE A 21 -19.61 17.44 -0.62
C ILE A 21 -18.15 17.05 -0.24
N LEU A 22 -17.76 17.26 1.03
CA LEU A 22 -16.42 16.86 1.49
C LEU A 22 -16.21 15.34 1.51
N SER A 23 -17.24 14.57 1.87
CA SER A 23 -17.13 13.10 1.89
C SER A 23 -17.07 12.49 0.49
N CYS A 24 -17.77 13.07 -0.49
CA CYS A 24 -17.75 12.61 -1.86
C CYS A 24 -16.37 12.84 -2.53
N GLY A 25 -15.77 14.00 -2.34
CA GLY A 25 -14.45 14.32 -2.89
C GLY A 25 -13.33 13.39 -2.39
N SER A 26 -13.37 12.99 -1.11
CA SER A 26 -12.37 12.08 -0.54
C SER A 26 -12.51 10.64 -1.04
N LEU A 27 -13.73 10.18 -1.30
CA LEU A 27 -13.98 8.85 -1.87
C LEU A 27 -13.49 8.75 -3.33
N PHE A 28 -13.75 9.73 -4.16
CA PHE A 28 -13.26 9.78 -5.54
C PHE A 28 -11.73 9.86 -5.61
N SER A 29 -11.08 10.62 -4.72
CA SER A 29 -9.62 10.70 -4.64
C SER A 29 -9.00 9.36 -4.25
N GLN A 30 -9.58 8.64 -3.29
CA GLN A 30 -9.09 7.35 -2.85
C GLN A 30 -9.29 6.26 -3.92
N GLU A 31 -10.42 6.24 -4.60
CA GLU A 31 -10.70 5.32 -5.69
C GLU A 31 -9.75 5.55 -6.88
N TYR A 32 -9.49 6.81 -7.25
CA TYR A 32 -8.53 7.16 -8.28
C TYR A 32 -7.11 6.69 -7.94
N THR A 33 -6.69 6.84 -6.67
CA THR A 33 -5.37 6.39 -6.22
C THR A 33 -5.25 4.86 -6.26
N ALA A 34 -6.28 4.13 -5.82
CA ALA A 34 -6.31 2.68 -5.85
C ALA A 34 -6.25 2.15 -7.29
N GLN A 35 -7.03 2.72 -8.21
CA GLN A 35 -7.03 2.32 -9.61
C GLN A 35 -5.68 2.57 -10.30
N LYS A 36 -5.04 3.70 -10.01
CA LYS A 36 -3.71 4.02 -10.51
C LYS A 36 -2.66 3.03 -10.00
N LEU A 37 -2.70 2.70 -8.70
CA LEU A 37 -1.80 1.73 -8.07
C LEU A 37 -1.94 0.34 -8.71
N ILE A 38 -3.17 -0.14 -8.90
CA ILE A 38 -3.44 -1.43 -9.55
C ILE A 38 -2.94 -1.43 -10.99
N THR A 39 -3.23 -0.38 -11.75
CA THR A 39 -2.77 -0.25 -13.15
C THR A 39 -1.25 -0.29 -13.23
N ALA A 40 -0.56 0.42 -12.36
CA ALA A 40 0.89 0.45 -12.29
C ALA A 40 1.49 -0.91 -11.85
N ALA A 41 0.83 -1.61 -10.93
CA ALA A 41 1.25 -2.96 -10.55
C ALA A 41 1.05 -3.95 -11.71
N ARG A 42 -0.11 -3.90 -12.36
CA ARG A 42 -0.47 -4.77 -13.48
C ARG A 42 0.45 -4.57 -14.70
N SER A 43 0.93 -3.35 -14.95
CA SER A 43 1.88 -3.06 -16.04
C SER A 43 3.22 -3.78 -15.90
N GLN A 44 3.52 -4.34 -14.72
CA GLN A 44 4.73 -5.11 -14.47
C GLN A 44 4.56 -6.61 -14.84
N VAL A 45 3.33 -7.07 -15.08
CA VAL A 45 3.06 -8.45 -15.53
C VAL A 45 3.65 -8.64 -16.93
N GLY A 46 4.49 -9.67 -17.09
CA GLY A 46 5.23 -9.94 -18.34
C GLY A 46 6.47 -9.05 -18.56
N VAL A 47 6.66 -8.00 -17.75
CA VAL A 47 7.86 -7.15 -17.76
C VAL A 47 8.86 -7.61 -16.70
N THR A 48 8.43 -7.72 -15.43
CA THR A 48 9.24 -8.33 -14.38
C THR A 48 9.03 -9.85 -14.46
N THR A 49 10.00 -10.55 -15.00
CA THR A 49 9.92 -11.99 -15.35
C THR A 49 10.73 -12.89 -14.43
N SER A 50 11.49 -12.32 -13.48
CA SER A 50 12.31 -13.09 -12.54
C SER A 50 12.25 -12.54 -11.12
N TYR A 51 12.54 -13.43 -10.15
CA TYR A 51 12.67 -13.09 -8.73
C TYR A 51 14.14 -12.92 -8.37
N ASP A 52 14.55 -11.70 -7.95
CA ASP A 52 15.93 -11.39 -7.61
C ASP A 52 16.04 -10.75 -6.21
N PRO A 53 16.38 -11.55 -5.18
CA PRO A 53 16.55 -11.08 -3.81
C PRO A 53 17.95 -10.51 -3.54
N ALA A 54 18.84 -10.46 -4.52
CA ALA A 54 20.23 -10.05 -4.33
C ALA A 54 20.29 -8.62 -3.73
N TYR A 55 21.27 -8.44 -2.85
CA TYR A 55 21.63 -7.11 -2.37
C TYR A 55 22.41 -6.36 -3.45
N VAL A 56 21.97 -5.16 -3.78
CA VAL A 56 22.64 -4.28 -4.74
C VAL A 56 22.73 -2.85 -4.20
N SER A 57 23.77 -2.14 -4.58
CA SER A 57 23.85 -0.70 -4.35
C SER A 57 22.91 0.02 -5.30
N LEU A 58 21.99 0.79 -4.77
CA LEU A 58 20.98 1.53 -5.51
C LEU A 58 21.25 3.04 -5.47
N ALA A 59 20.86 3.75 -6.50
CA ALA A 59 20.72 5.20 -6.43
C ALA A 59 19.78 5.61 -5.30
N TYR A 60 19.86 6.84 -4.83
CA TYR A 60 18.98 7.37 -3.80
C TYR A 60 18.73 8.87 -4.04
N PRO A 61 17.48 9.34 -4.05
CA PRO A 61 16.23 8.56 -4.08
C PRO A 61 15.97 7.85 -5.42
N MET A 62 14.85 7.15 -5.54
CA MET A 62 14.35 6.53 -6.79
C MET A 62 15.20 5.38 -7.33
N GLY A 63 16.09 4.78 -6.52
CA GLY A 63 16.88 3.62 -6.94
C GLY A 63 16.03 2.39 -7.22
N ASP A 64 16.28 1.70 -8.33
CA ASP A 64 15.57 0.49 -8.74
C ASP A 64 16.53 -0.53 -9.37
N LEU A 65 16.07 -1.78 -9.42
CA LEU A 65 16.66 -2.84 -10.22
C LEU A 65 16.24 -2.68 -11.69
N PRO A 66 16.95 -3.32 -12.64
CA PRO A 66 16.39 -3.54 -13.97
C PRO A 66 14.97 -4.11 -13.91
N ARG A 67 14.08 -3.60 -14.76
CA ARG A 67 12.63 -3.87 -14.71
C ARG A 67 12.27 -5.36 -14.86
N GLU A 68 13.14 -6.14 -15.50
CA GLU A 68 12.95 -7.58 -15.76
C GLU A 68 13.05 -8.43 -14.50
N ARG A 69 13.60 -7.87 -13.42
CA ARG A 69 13.81 -8.59 -12.16
C ARG A 69 13.37 -7.77 -10.95
N GLY A 70 13.04 -8.46 -9.87
CA GLY A 70 12.63 -7.86 -8.61
C GLY A 70 12.06 -8.89 -7.65
N VAL A 71 11.68 -8.44 -6.45
CA VAL A 71 10.98 -9.25 -5.45
C VAL A 71 9.56 -8.72 -5.23
N CYS A 72 8.81 -9.32 -4.32
CA CYS A 72 7.43 -8.89 -4.01
C CYS A 72 7.32 -7.40 -3.63
N THR A 73 8.28 -6.87 -2.89
CA THR A 73 8.30 -5.45 -2.50
C THR A 73 8.56 -4.53 -3.69
N ASP A 74 9.34 -4.96 -4.69
CA ASP A 74 9.63 -4.13 -5.87
C ASP A 74 8.37 -3.89 -6.71
N VAL A 75 7.42 -4.84 -6.73
CA VAL A 75 6.11 -4.64 -7.36
C VAL A 75 5.36 -3.47 -6.71
N VAL A 76 5.33 -3.43 -5.38
CA VAL A 76 4.67 -2.36 -4.60
C VAL A 76 5.42 -1.03 -4.73
N ILE A 77 6.76 -1.06 -4.63
CA ILE A 77 7.63 0.12 -4.73
C ILE A 77 7.41 0.82 -6.07
N ARG A 78 7.47 0.07 -7.16
CA ARG A 78 7.29 0.59 -8.52
C ARG A 78 5.88 1.13 -8.75
N ALA A 79 4.86 0.40 -8.28
CA ALA A 79 3.48 0.83 -8.41
C ALA A 79 3.21 2.14 -7.63
N LEU A 80 3.75 2.28 -6.42
CA LEU A 80 3.63 3.52 -5.64
C LEU A 80 4.44 4.67 -6.26
N ARG A 81 5.59 4.41 -6.89
CA ARG A 81 6.34 5.45 -7.63
C ARG A 81 5.54 6.02 -8.79
N ASP A 82 4.84 5.20 -9.54
CA ASP A 82 3.95 5.65 -10.61
C ASP A 82 2.78 6.48 -10.05
N CYS A 83 2.44 6.30 -8.77
CA CYS A 83 1.50 7.15 -8.02
C CYS A 83 2.16 8.41 -7.42
N GLY A 84 3.48 8.61 -7.58
CA GLY A 84 4.20 9.76 -7.04
C GLY A 84 4.84 9.55 -5.66
N HIS A 85 4.91 8.30 -5.16
CA HIS A 85 5.42 7.98 -3.83
C HIS A 85 6.66 7.07 -3.88
N ASP A 86 7.82 7.59 -3.51
CA ASP A 86 9.05 6.78 -3.45
C ASP A 86 9.23 6.13 -2.08
N LEU A 87 8.85 4.85 -1.95
CA LEU A 87 9.01 4.09 -0.71
C LEU A 87 10.46 3.99 -0.23
N GLN A 88 11.46 4.03 -1.13
CA GLN A 88 12.86 4.04 -0.72
C GLN A 88 13.16 5.27 0.15
N ALA A 89 12.76 6.45 -0.31
CA ALA A 89 12.97 7.68 0.42
C ALA A 89 12.10 7.76 1.69
N LEU A 90 10.82 7.40 1.57
CA LEU A 90 9.86 7.47 2.67
C LEU A 90 10.24 6.55 3.84
N VAL A 91 10.55 5.29 3.55
CA VAL A 91 10.97 4.30 4.58
C VAL A 91 12.31 4.69 5.19
N HIS A 92 13.30 5.06 4.36
CA HIS A 92 14.62 5.48 4.86
C HIS A 92 14.53 6.67 5.81
N GLN A 93 13.75 7.69 5.46
CA GLN A 93 13.57 8.89 6.30
C GLN A 93 12.85 8.58 7.62
N ASP A 94 11.80 7.75 7.59
CA ASP A 94 11.10 7.34 8.80
C ASP A 94 11.98 6.47 9.69
N MET A 95 12.67 5.48 9.11
CA MET A 95 13.63 4.63 9.85
C MET A 95 14.78 5.43 10.48
N LYS A 96 15.33 6.43 9.77
CA LYS A 96 16.40 7.27 10.31
C LYS A 96 15.97 8.00 11.58
N LYS A 97 14.71 8.44 11.66
CA LYS A 97 14.17 9.14 12.83
C LYS A 97 13.70 8.18 13.92
N ASN A 98 13.34 6.95 13.58
CA ASN A 98 12.61 6.02 14.44
C ASN A 98 13.22 4.61 14.43
N PHE A 99 14.53 4.49 14.24
CA PHE A 99 15.21 3.20 14.03
C PHE A 99 14.91 2.17 15.13
N ALA A 100 14.70 2.62 16.38
CA ALA A 100 14.45 1.75 17.52
C ALA A 100 13.18 0.89 17.39
N VAL A 101 12.15 1.38 16.68
CA VAL A 101 10.86 0.68 16.53
C VAL A 101 10.80 -0.27 15.33
N TYR A 102 11.81 -0.23 14.46
CA TYR A 102 11.90 -1.14 13.32
C TYR A 102 12.51 -2.50 13.71
N PRO A 103 12.17 -3.58 12.98
CA PRO A 103 12.69 -4.91 13.28
C PRO A 103 14.22 -5.00 13.30
N LYS A 104 14.78 -5.72 14.28
CA LYS A 104 16.23 -5.91 14.47
C LYS A 104 16.74 -7.27 13.95
N ILE A 105 15.92 -7.98 13.19
CA ILE A 105 16.19 -9.36 12.75
C ILE A 105 17.40 -9.52 11.82
N TRP A 106 17.94 -8.42 11.28
CA TRP A 106 19.14 -8.45 10.43
C TRP A 106 20.41 -7.96 11.15
N GLY A 107 20.33 -7.66 12.44
CA GLY A 107 21.48 -7.20 13.23
C GLY A 107 22.06 -5.84 12.84
N LEU A 108 21.32 -5.05 12.05
CA LEU A 108 21.78 -3.74 11.60
C LEU A 108 21.84 -2.74 12.78
N LYS A 109 22.87 -1.89 12.78
CA LYS A 109 23.06 -0.80 13.74
C LYS A 109 22.52 0.54 13.24
N GLY A 110 22.08 0.61 11.99
CA GLY A 110 21.54 1.81 11.33
C GLY A 110 20.74 1.46 10.08
N THR A 111 20.25 2.48 9.42
CA THR A 111 19.47 2.35 8.19
C THR A 111 20.34 2.04 6.99
N ASP A 112 19.80 1.26 6.04
CA ASP A 112 20.41 0.95 4.75
C ASP A 112 19.46 1.31 3.61
N LYS A 113 19.75 2.42 2.91
CA LYS A 113 18.93 2.94 1.80
C LYS A 113 18.80 1.97 0.62
N ASN A 114 19.67 0.96 0.51
CA ASN A 114 19.65 0.00 -0.59
C ASN A 114 18.63 -1.12 -0.39
N ILE A 115 18.32 -1.48 0.88
CA ILE A 115 17.55 -2.69 1.16
C ILE A 115 16.36 -2.47 2.11
N ASP A 116 16.34 -1.42 2.93
CA ASP A 116 15.33 -1.27 3.98
C ASP A 116 13.91 -1.25 3.44
N HIS A 117 13.68 -0.56 2.33
CA HIS A 117 12.37 -0.50 1.64
C HIS A 117 12.01 -1.79 0.90
N ARG A 118 12.97 -2.69 0.67
CA ARG A 118 12.77 -4.00 0.03
C ARG A 118 12.49 -5.12 1.05
N ARG A 119 12.35 -4.80 2.34
CA ARG A 119 12.09 -5.74 3.43
C ARG A 119 10.65 -5.64 3.91
N VAL A 120 9.84 -6.69 3.71
CA VAL A 120 8.41 -6.70 4.10
C VAL A 120 8.20 -6.30 5.56
N PRO A 121 8.97 -6.79 6.58
CA PRO A 121 8.78 -6.36 7.96
C PRO A 121 9.00 -4.87 8.20
N ASN A 122 9.88 -4.22 7.43
CA ASN A 122 10.08 -2.78 7.50
C ASN A 122 8.90 -2.03 6.89
N LEU A 123 8.38 -2.49 5.75
CA LEU A 123 7.17 -1.92 5.13
C LEU A 123 5.96 -2.05 6.06
N MET A 124 5.77 -3.19 6.73
CA MET A 124 4.71 -3.38 7.73
C MET A 124 4.81 -2.34 8.85
N THR A 125 6.02 -2.11 9.37
CA THR A 125 6.28 -1.11 10.43
C THR A 125 5.99 0.30 9.91
N TYR A 126 6.47 0.63 8.72
CA TYR A 126 6.22 1.92 8.09
C TYR A 126 4.71 2.16 7.90
N PHE A 127 4.00 1.25 7.26
CA PHE A 127 2.55 1.40 7.00
C PHE A 127 1.74 1.54 8.30
N LYS A 128 2.07 0.76 9.33
CA LYS A 128 1.45 0.90 10.65
C LYS A 128 1.67 2.30 11.25
N ARG A 129 2.88 2.81 11.18
CA ARG A 129 3.25 4.13 11.70
C ARG A 129 2.57 5.28 10.95
N GLN A 130 2.34 5.10 9.64
CA GLN A 130 1.60 6.08 8.82
C GLN A 130 0.08 6.00 9.00
N GLY A 131 -0.42 5.09 9.82
CA GLY A 131 -1.86 4.93 10.06
C GLY A 131 -2.62 4.29 8.88
N PHE A 132 -1.92 3.51 8.05
CA PHE A 132 -2.53 2.81 6.90
C PHE A 132 -3.14 1.47 7.28
N SER A 133 -2.90 0.96 8.50
CA SER A 133 -3.44 -0.33 8.96
C SER A 133 -4.96 -0.35 8.90
N GLN A 134 -5.49 -1.45 8.38
CA GLN A 134 -6.90 -1.76 8.43
C GLN A 134 -7.18 -2.68 9.64
N PRO A 135 -8.42 -2.69 10.17
CA PRO A 135 -8.77 -3.59 11.27
C PRO A 135 -8.43 -5.04 10.93
N ALA A 136 -7.84 -5.76 11.89
CA ALA A 136 -7.62 -7.19 11.77
C ALA A 136 -8.96 -7.93 11.76
N GLY A 137 -9.04 -9.05 11.03
CA GLY A 137 -10.22 -9.90 10.99
C GLY A 137 -10.24 -10.80 9.76
N GLU A 138 -11.02 -11.86 9.83
CA GLU A 138 -11.16 -12.88 8.78
C GLU A 138 -12.21 -12.50 7.70
N ASP A 139 -12.89 -11.36 7.88
CA ASP A 139 -13.91 -10.91 6.93
C ASP A 139 -13.28 -10.51 5.60
N LYS A 140 -13.40 -11.42 4.64
CA LYS A 140 -12.87 -11.25 3.27
C LYS A 140 -13.50 -10.06 2.53
N ALA A 141 -14.69 -9.60 2.93
CA ALA A 141 -15.35 -8.45 2.32
C ALA A 141 -14.67 -7.10 2.64
N ARG A 142 -13.77 -7.07 3.61
CA ARG A 142 -13.02 -5.85 3.98
C ARG A 142 -11.90 -5.50 3.01
N PHE A 143 -11.41 -6.48 2.25
CA PHE A 143 -10.34 -6.27 1.29
C PHE A 143 -10.89 -5.55 0.04
N GLN A 144 -10.30 -4.42 -0.27
CA GLN A 144 -10.71 -3.57 -1.39
C GLN A 144 -9.59 -3.51 -2.44
N PRO A 145 -9.94 -3.28 -3.70
CA PRO A 145 -8.95 -3.02 -4.75
C PRO A 145 -7.94 -1.94 -4.34
N GLY A 146 -6.65 -2.20 -4.55
CA GLY A 146 -5.56 -1.31 -4.17
C GLY A 146 -5.03 -1.47 -2.74
N ASP A 147 -5.66 -2.30 -1.91
CA ASP A 147 -5.10 -2.63 -0.59
C ASP A 147 -3.77 -3.37 -0.71
N LEU A 148 -2.89 -3.13 0.26
CA LEU A 148 -1.63 -3.84 0.42
C LEU A 148 -1.82 -4.91 1.49
N VAL A 149 -1.48 -6.15 1.17
CA VAL A 149 -1.64 -7.29 2.09
C VAL A 149 -0.30 -7.97 2.29
N THR A 150 0.06 -8.21 3.55
CA THR A 150 1.24 -9.02 3.89
C THR A 150 0.83 -10.38 4.42
N CYS A 151 1.61 -11.42 4.08
CA CYS A 151 1.33 -12.79 4.47
C CYS A 151 2.63 -13.58 4.69
N LEU A 152 2.51 -14.85 5.08
CA LEU A 152 3.61 -15.79 5.21
C LEU A 152 3.49 -16.91 4.18
N VAL A 153 4.37 -16.90 3.18
CA VAL A 153 4.49 -18.00 2.21
C VAL A 153 5.20 -19.17 2.87
N ALA A 154 4.66 -20.36 2.67
CA ALA A 154 5.12 -21.59 3.33
C ALA A 154 5.26 -21.43 4.87
N GLY A 155 4.40 -20.61 5.46
CA GLY A 155 4.35 -20.37 6.91
C GLY A 155 5.51 -19.56 7.50
N LYS A 156 6.50 -19.13 6.71
CA LYS A 156 7.74 -18.52 7.24
C LYS A 156 8.31 -17.34 6.43
N LEU A 157 8.04 -17.25 5.14
CA LEU A 157 8.63 -16.22 4.28
C LEU A 157 7.71 -14.99 4.20
N PRO A 158 8.11 -13.83 4.75
CA PRO A 158 7.31 -12.61 4.64
C PRO A 158 7.12 -12.21 3.17
N HIS A 159 5.89 -11.98 2.80
CA HIS A 159 5.49 -11.62 1.45
C HIS A 159 4.51 -10.45 1.47
N ILE A 160 4.44 -9.69 0.37
CA ILE A 160 3.49 -8.59 0.18
C ILE A 160 2.88 -8.64 -1.21
N MET A 161 1.60 -8.28 -1.30
CA MET A 161 0.82 -8.24 -2.52
C MET A 161 -0.11 -7.03 -2.56
N ILE A 162 -0.57 -6.64 -3.75
CA ILE A 162 -1.58 -5.61 -3.99
C ILE A 162 -2.87 -6.30 -4.38
N VAL A 163 -3.99 -5.95 -3.74
CA VAL A 163 -5.32 -6.46 -4.09
C VAL A 163 -5.73 -5.89 -5.45
N SER A 164 -6.03 -6.78 -6.39
CA SER A 164 -6.51 -6.44 -7.73
C SER A 164 -7.98 -5.97 -7.72
N ASP A 165 -8.42 -5.32 -8.78
CA ASP A 165 -9.83 -5.01 -9.07
C ASP A 165 -10.55 -6.17 -9.79
N LYS A 166 -9.83 -7.23 -10.20
CA LYS A 166 -10.41 -8.42 -10.81
C LYS A 166 -10.67 -9.50 -9.78
N LYS A 167 -11.74 -10.26 -10.01
CA LYS A 167 -12.05 -11.46 -9.22
C LYS A 167 -11.59 -12.72 -9.95
N GLY A 168 -11.08 -13.66 -9.17
CA GLY A 168 -10.71 -14.97 -9.63
C GLY A 168 -11.86 -15.98 -9.57
N SER A 169 -11.56 -17.24 -9.88
CA SER A 169 -12.50 -18.36 -9.79
C SER A 169 -13.00 -18.64 -8.38
N SER A 170 -12.24 -18.24 -7.36
CA SER A 170 -12.64 -18.29 -5.95
C SER A 170 -13.77 -17.32 -5.60
N GLY A 171 -14.12 -16.37 -6.49
CA GLY A 171 -15.05 -15.27 -6.25
C GLY A 171 -14.45 -14.10 -5.46
N HIS A 172 -13.20 -14.22 -5.01
CA HIS A 172 -12.45 -13.17 -4.31
C HIS A 172 -11.62 -12.33 -5.28
N TYR A 173 -11.15 -11.16 -4.83
CA TYR A 173 -10.20 -10.37 -5.60
C TYR A 173 -8.89 -11.14 -5.79
N MET A 174 -8.30 -11.02 -6.97
CA MET A 174 -6.97 -11.53 -7.28
C MET A 174 -5.90 -10.71 -6.58
N ALA A 175 -4.66 -11.18 -6.60
CA ALA A 175 -3.49 -10.47 -6.07
C ALA A 175 -2.47 -10.20 -7.17
N LEU A 176 -1.85 -9.02 -7.13
CA LEU A 176 -0.71 -8.63 -7.96
C LEU A 176 0.55 -8.73 -7.11
N HIS A 177 1.47 -9.61 -7.47
CA HIS A 177 2.68 -9.89 -6.69
C HIS A 177 3.77 -10.57 -7.52
N ASN A 178 4.96 -10.77 -6.92
CA ASN A 178 6.01 -11.63 -7.44
C ASN A 178 6.44 -12.62 -6.35
N ILE A 179 6.16 -13.90 -6.54
CA ILE A 179 6.44 -14.97 -5.56
C ILE A 179 7.53 -15.95 -6.04
N GLY A 180 8.25 -15.65 -7.14
CA GLY A 180 9.36 -16.50 -7.59
C GLY A 180 9.59 -16.51 -9.09
N VAL A 181 8.58 -16.27 -9.91
CA VAL A 181 8.65 -16.41 -11.37
C VAL A 181 8.23 -15.14 -12.12
N GLY A 182 8.47 -13.98 -11.53
CA GLY A 182 8.07 -12.70 -12.07
C GLY A 182 6.72 -12.21 -11.53
N THR A 183 6.35 -10.99 -11.93
CA THR A 183 5.08 -10.39 -11.49
C THR A 183 3.90 -11.05 -12.18
N LYS A 184 2.90 -11.41 -11.38
CA LYS A 184 1.65 -12.05 -11.84
C LYS A 184 0.43 -11.44 -11.18
N GLU A 185 -0.73 -11.63 -11.80
CA GLU A 185 -2.05 -11.38 -11.25
C GLU A 185 -2.73 -12.74 -11.06
N GLU A 186 -2.86 -13.20 -9.81
CA GLU A 186 -3.25 -14.58 -9.47
C GLU A 186 -4.39 -14.61 -8.45
N ASP A 187 -5.23 -15.65 -8.52
CA ASP A 187 -6.33 -15.91 -7.58
C ASP A 187 -5.80 -16.60 -6.30
N CYS A 188 -5.00 -15.86 -5.53
CA CYS A 188 -4.27 -16.39 -4.38
C CYS A 188 -4.32 -15.50 -3.13
N LEU A 189 -5.18 -14.47 -3.12
CA LEU A 189 -5.22 -13.49 -2.03
C LEU A 189 -5.36 -14.13 -0.64
N PHE A 190 -6.08 -15.24 -0.55
CA PHE A 190 -6.36 -15.93 0.72
C PHE A 190 -5.67 -17.29 0.87
N ASP A 191 -4.70 -17.61 0.01
CA ASP A 191 -3.99 -18.90 0.07
C ASP A 191 -2.92 -18.92 1.18
N TYR A 192 -2.56 -17.76 1.74
CA TYR A 192 -1.50 -17.64 2.73
C TYR A 192 -2.00 -16.94 4.00
N PRO A 193 -1.53 -17.32 5.21
CA PRO A 193 -1.87 -16.61 6.45
C PRO A 193 -1.47 -15.14 6.39
N HIS A 194 -2.43 -14.23 6.52
CA HIS A 194 -2.19 -12.80 6.51
C HIS A 194 -1.48 -12.35 7.80
N THR A 195 -0.53 -11.42 7.66
CA THR A 195 0.19 -10.77 8.76
C THR A 195 -0.09 -9.27 8.87
N GLY A 196 -0.72 -8.69 7.86
CA GLY A 196 -1.12 -7.29 7.85
C GLY A 196 -2.01 -6.94 6.66
N HIS A 197 -2.85 -5.92 6.85
CA HIS A 197 -3.74 -5.36 5.84
C HIS A 197 -3.64 -3.84 5.92
N TYR A 198 -3.33 -3.18 4.83
CA TYR A 198 -3.07 -1.75 4.78
C TYR A 198 -3.78 -1.12 3.58
N ARG A 199 -4.22 0.13 3.75
CA ARG A 199 -4.80 0.94 2.69
C ARG A 199 -4.03 2.25 2.58
N TRP A 200 -3.42 2.46 1.41
CA TRP A 200 -2.75 3.72 1.09
C TRP A 200 -3.79 4.84 0.98
N LYS A 201 -3.48 6.03 1.54
CA LYS A 201 -4.38 7.19 1.57
C LYS A 201 -3.79 8.34 0.76
#